data_729cc2acb5279d17a3d885e7385863de
#
_entry.id   729cc2acb5279d17a3d885e7385863de
#
_cell.length_a   1.000
_cell.length_b   1.000
_cell.length_c   1.000
_cell.angle_alpha   90.00
_cell.angle_beta   90.00
_cell.angle_gamma   90.00
#
_symmetry.space_group_name_H-M   'P 1'
#
loop_
_entity.id
_entity.type
_entity.pdbx_description
1 polymer ?
#
loop_
_entity_poly.entity_id
_entity_poly.type
_entity_poly.pdbx_seq_one_letter_code
_entity_poly.pdbx_strand_id
1 'polypeptide(L)'
;MARRRLSDSAPLMLADATQPAALSSRPSGRVAPELNSHFQWDDFDSSWYFDHNYKVLRDDDRQIIEIVRDFFATLDLPSHRHGIDVGAGTNLYPALTMLPLCDEITLYEYATSNVSWLQREIQSYSPSWDPFWDLLTKEPLYKSIESPREVLAARARIETGSVFDLPELRWDIGTMSFVAESISSELSEFQAALGSFLRSLRPGAPFAAAFMENSLGYDVSTHRFPAVAITAEDVETCLAGYAEDLEIRRIGTTSPRLRDGYEGMILAIGIVRTE
;
A
#
# COMPACT_ATOMS: atom_id res chain seq x y z
N MET A 1 74.43 33.10 41.92
CA MET A 1 75.07 32.04 42.72
C MET A 1 74.13 30.86 42.90
N ALA A 2 74.54 29.76 42.32
CA ALA A 2 74.67 28.43 42.86
C ALA A 2 73.29 27.66 43.01
N ARG A 3 73.05 26.71 42.10
CA ARG A 3 73.27 25.23 42.24
C ARG A 3 72.28 24.60 43.23
N ARG A 4 71.57 23.52 42.94
CA ARG A 4 71.79 22.20 42.32
C ARG A 4 70.41 21.44 42.36
N ARG A 5 70.05 20.69 41.32
CA ARG A 5 70.03 19.20 41.20
C ARG A 5 69.21 18.47 42.28
N LEU A 6 68.41 17.53 42.01
CA LEU A 6 68.33 16.27 41.25
C LEU A 6 66.90 15.72 41.40
N SER A 7 66.30 15.32 40.36
CA SER A 7 65.90 13.96 39.96
C SER A 7 65.33 13.07 41.08
N ASP A 8 64.09 12.69 40.88
CA ASP A 8 63.74 11.27 40.98
C ASP A 8 62.47 11.01 40.21
N SER A 9 62.61 10.02 39.30
CA SER A 9 61.58 9.50 38.43
C SER A 9 60.78 8.45 39.20
N ALA A 10 59.48 8.60 39.21
CA ALA A 10 58.55 7.48 39.53
C ALA A 10 57.65 7.20 38.33
N PRO A 11 57.37 5.94 38.02
CA PRO A 11 56.72 5.54 36.77
C PRO A 11 55.24 5.84 36.77
N LEU A 12 54.75 6.34 35.62
CA LEU A 12 53.34 6.43 35.29
C LEU A 12 52.74 5.03 35.25
N MET A 13 51.84 4.72 36.15
CA MET A 13 50.88 3.62 36.02
C MET A 13 49.91 3.97 34.89
N LEU A 14 49.93 3.17 33.84
CA LEU A 14 48.88 3.17 32.80
C LEU A 14 47.55 2.83 33.48
N ALA A 15 46.62 3.77 33.47
CA ALA A 15 45.24 3.53 33.78
C ALA A 15 44.62 2.68 32.66
N ASP A 16 44.09 1.57 33.05
CA ASP A 16 43.42 0.54 32.27
C ASP A 16 42.27 1.17 31.45
N ALA A 17 42.30 0.92 30.16
CA ALA A 17 41.26 1.36 29.26
C ALA A 17 39.95 0.63 29.57
N THR A 18 38.99 1.37 30.07
CA THR A 18 37.60 0.89 30.28
C THR A 18 37.05 0.39 28.95
N GLN A 19 36.85 -0.91 28.84
CA GLN A 19 36.14 -1.52 27.73
C GLN A 19 34.74 -0.90 27.60
N PRO A 20 34.27 -0.56 26.37
CA PRO A 20 32.88 -0.17 26.18
C PRO A 20 31.96 -1.34 26.49
N ALA A 21 30.92 -1.08 27.27
CA ALA A 21 29.90 -2.03 27.65
C ALA A 21 29.35 -2.72 26.40
N ALA A 22 29.39 -4.05 26.42
CA ALA A 22 28.79 -4.89 25.39
C ALA A 22 27.30 -4.54 25.28
N LEU A 23 26.89 -4.05 24.12
CA LEU A 23 25.49 -3.93 23.75
C LEU A 23 24.86 -5.31 23.88
N SER A 24 23.87 -5.40 24.77
CA SER A 24 23.01 -6.55 24.97
C SER A 24 22.53 -7.06 23.61
N SER A 25 23.03 -8.21 23.19
CA SER A 25 22.55 -8.94 22.03
C SER A 25 21.09 -9.29 22.27
N ARG A 26 20.17 -8.62 21.58
CA ARG A 26 18.79 -9.10 21.41
C ARG A 26 18.89 -10.51 20.83
N PRO A 27 18.09 -11.49 21.32
CA PRO A 27 18.08 -12.81 20.72
C PRO A 27 17.59 -12.69 19.29
N SER A 28 18.50 -12.84 18.33
CA SER A 28 18.19 -12.97 16.91
C SER A 28 17.69 -14.39 16.65
N GLY A 29 16.48 -14.68 17.07
CA GLY A 29 15.70 -15.71 16.41
C GLY A 29 15.30 -15.14 15.06
N ARG A 30 16.09 -15.38 14.00
CA ARG A 30 15.62 -15.14 12.64
C ARG A 30 14.44 -16.07 12.42
N VAL A 31 13.23 -15.51 12.48
CA VAL A 31 12.06 -16.16 11.89
C VAL A 31 12.41 -16.35 10.41
N ALA A 32 12.18 -17.54 9.88
CA ALA A 32 12.42 -17.78 8.44
C ALA A 32 11.55 -16.79 7.64
N PRO A 33 12.05 -16.26 6.50
CA PRO A 33 11.30 -15.34 5.67
C PRO A 33 10.00 -16.01 5.18
N GLU A 34 8.90 -15.28 5.32
CA GLU A 34 7.58 -15.72 4.85
C GLU A 34 7.31 -15.08 3.50
N LEU A 35 7.69 -15.78 2.43
CA LEU A 35 7.50 -15.32 1.05
C LEU A 35 6.03 -15.45 0.62
N ASN A 36 5.59 -14.61 -0.31
CA ASN A 36 4.26 -14.64 -0.90
C ASN A 36 3.84 -16.05 -1.37
N SER A 37 4.78 -16.79 -1.96
CA SER A 37 4.53 -18.15 -2.47
C SER A 37 4.29 -19.21 -1.38
N HIS A 38 4.53 -18.91 -0.11
CA HIS A 38 4.32 -19.83 1.01
C HIS A 38 2.87 -19.82 1.52
N PHE A 39 2.06 -18.85 1.10
CA PHE A 39 0.70 -18.68 1.59
C PHE A 39 -0.34 -19.28 0.65
N GLN A 40 -1.36 -19.89 1.24
CA GLN A 40 -2.52 -20.40 0.53
C GLN A 40 -3.56 -19.28 0.41
N TRP A 41 -3.39 -18.42 -0.59
CA TRP A 41 -4.26 -17.24 -0.77
C TRP A 41 -5.72 -17.60 -1.03
N ASP A 42 -6.01 -18.81 -1.51
CA ASP A 42 -7.38 -19.30 -1.71
C ASP A 42 -8.12 -19.59 -0.40
N ASP A 43 -7.41 -19.71 0.73
CA ASP A 43 -7.98 -19.81 2.07
C ASP A 43 -8.42 -18.45 2.66
N PHE A 44 -8.24 -17.37 1.90
CA PHE A 44 -8.64 -16.03 2.31
C PHE A 44 -10.16 -15.91 2.39
N ASP A 45 -10.71 -15.64 3.57
CA ASP A 45 -12.15 -15.43 3.79
C ASP A 45 -12.54 -14.00 3.37
N SER A 46 -12.91 -13.86 2.10
CA SER A 46 -13.27 -12.58 1.50
C SER A 46 -14.46 -11.91 2.19
N SER A 47 -15.45 -12.69 2.63
CA SER A 47 -16.65 -12.13 3.28
C SER A 47 -16.34 -11.60 4.67
N TRP A 48 -15.56 -12.36 5.46
CA TRP A 48 -15.10 -11.92 6.77
C TRP A 48 -14.24 -10.65 6.63
N TYR A 49 -13.32 -10.62 5.67
CA TYR A 49 -12.43 -9.48 5.46
C TYR A 49 -13.18 -8.22 5.05
N PHE A 50 -14.16 -8.35 4.15
CA PHE A 50 -15.06 -7.25 3.80
C PHE A 50 -15.84 -6.71 5.01
N ASP A 51 -16.47 -7.61 5.78
CA ASP A 51 -17.26 -7.22 6.94
C ASP A 51 -16.41 -6.51 8.00
N HIS A 52 -15.14 -6.92 8.14
CA HIS A 52 -14.22 -6.35 9.13
C HIS A 52 -13.62 -5.01 8.70
N ASN A 53 -13.30 -4.83 7.42
CA ASN A 53 -12.54 -3.67 6.95
C ASN A 53 -13.39 -2.63 6.21
N TYR A 54 -14.36 -3.04 5.38
CA TYR A 54 -15.00 -2.16 4.40
C TYR A 54 -16.52 -2.04 4.51
N LYS A 55 -17.17 -2.81 5.36
CA LYS A 55 -18.62 -2.73 5.55
C LYS A 55 -19.09 -1.36 6.06
N VAL A 56 -18.22 -0.66 6.77
CA VAL A 56 -18.44 0.68 7.29
C VAL A 56 -17.28 1.56 6.89
N LEU A 57 -17.56 2.71 6.31
CA LEU A 57 -16.54 3.71 5.97
C LEU A 57 -15.80 4.18 7.23
N ARG A 58 -14.51 3.87 7.30
CA ARG A 58 -13.61 4.27 8.38
C ARG A 58 -13.07 5.67 8.14
N ASP A 59 -12.58 6.32 9.18
CA ASP A 59 -12.01 7.67 9.09
C ASP A 59 -10.71 7.71 8.28
N ASP A 60 -9.88 6.71 8.41
CA ASP A 60 -8.64 6.54 7.65
C ASP A 60 -8.92 6.33 6.15
N ASP A 61 -9.84 5.42 5.79
CA ASP A 61 -10.27 5.24 4.40
C ASP A 61 -10.92 6.50 3.82
N ARG A 62 -11.73 7.21 4.63
CA ARG A 62 -12.32 8.48 4.21
C ARG A 62 -11.25 9.50 3.78
N GLN A 63 -10.18 9.64 4.57
CA GLN A 63 -9.08 10.56 4.26
C GLN A 63 -8.37 10.15 2.97
N ILE A 64 -8.07 8.85 2.78
CA ILE A 64 -7.46 8.33 1.56
C ILE A 64 -8.33 8.64 0.35
N ILE A 65 -9.62 8.34 0.42
CA ILE A 65 -10.56 8.57 -0.68
C ILE A 65 -10.64 10.05 -1.03
N GLU A 66 -10.72 10.94 -0.04
CA GLU A 66 -10.76 12.40 -0.27
C GLU A 66 -9.51 12.88 -0.99
N ILE A 67 -8.31 12.42 -0.59
CA ILE A 67 -7.05 12.83 -1.21
C ILE A 67 -6.94 12.28 -2.65
N VAL A 68 -7.24 11.00 -2.85
CA VAL A 68 -7.17 10.36 -4.18
C VAL A 68 -8.19 10.97 -5.13
N ARG A 69 -9.43 11.19 -4.66
CA ARG A 69 -10.48 11.91 -5.41
C ARG A 69 -10.00 13.29 -5.89
N ASP A 70 -9.47 14.08 -4.96
CA ASP A 70 -9.04 15.45 -5.24
C ASP A 70 -7.83 15.45 -6.18
N PHE A 71 -6.87 14.54 -5.98
CA PHE A 71 -5.74 14.37 -6.89
C PHE A 71 -6.21 14.00 -8.30
N PHE A 72 -7.03 12.97 -8.45
CA PHE A 72 -7.50 12.52 -9.75
C PHE A 72 -8.38 13.58 -10.46
N ALA A 73 -9.12 14.40 -9.71
CA ALA A 73 -9.94 15.48 -10.27
C ALA A 73 -9.11 16.66 -10.83
N THR A 74 -7.85 16.81 -10.41
CA THR A 74 -6.97 17.88 -10.93
C THR A 74 -6.33 17.54 -12.29
N LEU A 75 -6.41 16.27 -12.70
CA LEU A 75 -5.67 15.78 -13.85
C LEU A 75 -6.41 16.05 -15.17
N ASP A 76 -5.71 16.62 -16.13
CA ASP A 76 -6.18 16.73 -17.52
C ASP A 76 -5.76 15.48 -18.28
N LEU A 77 -6.58 14.45 -18.19
CA LEU A 77 -6.27 13.14 -18.77
C LEU A 77 -6.97 12.98 -20.14
N PRO A 78 -6.33 12.30 -21.12
CA PRO A 78 -6.94 12.03 -22.43
C PRO A 78 -8.20 11.15 -22.28
N SER A 79 -9.07 11.14 -23.30
CA SER A 79 -10.23 10.24 -23.37
C SER A 79 -9.81 8.77 -23.59
N HIS A 80 -10.72 7.82 -23.32
CA HIS A 80 -10.53 6.38 -23.55
C HIS A 80 -9.40 5.75 -22.75
N ARG A 81 -9.51 5.83 -21.42
CA ARG A 81 -8.50 5.27 -20.51
C ARG A 81 -8.89 3.90 -19.99
N HIS A 82 -7.84 3.10 -19.80
CA HIS A 82 -7.89 1.83 -19.10
C HIS A 82 -7.22 1.97 -17.75
N GLY A 83 -8.00 1.76 -16.68
CA GLY A 83 -7.50 1.77 -15.31
C GLY A 83 -7.17 0.37 -14.81
N ILE A 84 -6.33 0.30 -13.77
CA ILE A 84 -6.10 -0.94 -13.03
C ILE A 84 -6.19 -0.68 -11.53
N ASP A 85 -6.82 -1.60 -10.81
CA ASP A 85 -6.71 -1.75 -9.36
C ASP A 85 -6.04 -3.08 -9.06
N VAL A 86 -4.80 -3.01 -8.53
CA VAL A 86 -3.96 -4.19 -8.29
C VAL A 86 -4.21 -4.74 -6.89
N GLY A 87 -4.48 -6.05 -6.81
CA GLY A 87 -4.85 -6.74 -5.58
C GLY A 87 -6.18 -6.21 -5.05
N ALA A 88 -7.17 -6.08 -5.93
CA ALA A 88 -8.47 -5.45 -5.61
C ALA A 88 -9.18 -6.07 -4.40
N GLY A 89 -8.95 -7.35 -4.13
CA GLY A 89 -9.44 -8.02 -2.94
C GLY A 89 -10.96 -7.89 -2.77
N THR A 90 -11.35 -7.40 -1.59
CA THR A 90 -12.76 -7.05 -1.30
C THR A 90 -12.95 -5.55 -1.10
N ASN A 91 -12.09 -4.74 -1.70
CA ASN A 91 -12.12 -3.29 -1.61
C ASN A 91 -12.50 -2.65 -2.95
N LEU A 92 -13.69 -2.07 -3.06
CA LEU A 92 -14.13 -1.44 -4.31
C LEU A 92 -13.81 0.07 -4.38
N TYR A 93 -13.46 0.73 -3.27
CA TYR A 93 -13.31 2.17 -3.34
C TYR A 93 -12.19 2.66 -4.26
N PRO A 94 -11.05 1.94 -4.45
CA PRO A 94 -10.04 2.36 -5.42
C PRO A 94 -10.60 2.37 -6.86
N ALA A 95 -11.36 1.34 -7.25
CA ALA A 95 -12.04 1.30 -8.53
C ALA A 95 -13.08 2.42 -8.68
N LEU A 96 -13.83 2.71 -7.62
CA LEU A 96 -14.81 3.82 -7.61
C LEU A 96 -14.13 5.19 -7.81
N THR A 97 -12.90 5.39 -7.30
CA THR A 97 -12.17 6.65 -7.55
C THR A 97 -11.79 6.85 -9.01
N MET A 98 -11.60 5.75 -9.77
CA MET A 98 -11.28 5.80 -11.19
C MET A 98 -12.51 5.83 -12.10
N LEU A 99 -13.71 5.60 -11.56
CA LEU A 99 -14.92 5.35 -12.35
C LEU A 99 -15.26 6.47 -13.36
N PRO A 100 -15.20 7.78 -13.05
CA PRO A 100 -15.48 8.82 -14.04
C PRO A 100 -14.34 9.03 -15.04
N LEU A 101 -13.17 8.44 -14.80
CA LEU A 101 -11.96 8.67 -15.57
C LEU A 101 -11.66 7.57 -16.59
N CYS A 102 -12.25 6.38 -16.44
CA CYS A 102 -11.91 5.19 -17.22
C CYS A 102 -13.10 4.64 -17.98
N ASP A 103 -12.87 4.21 -19.22
CA ASP A 103 -13.86 3.43 -20.00
C ASP A 103 -13.85 1.96 -19.60
N GLU A 104 -12.72 1.46 -19.11
CA GLU A 104 -12.54 0.13 -18.56
C GLU A 104 -11.64 0.17 -17.31
N ILE A 105 -11.96 -0.63 -16.30
CA ILE A 105 -11.17 -0.77 -15.07
C ILE A 105 -10.89 -2.25 -14.84
N THR A 106 -9.62 -2.64 -14.91
CA THR A 106 -9.17 -3.98 -14.56
C THR A 106 -9.06 -4.10 -13.04
N LEU A 107 -9.83 -5.02 -12.45
CA LEU A 107 -9.67 -5.48 -11.06
C LEU A 107 -8.75 -6.70 -11.11
N TYR A 108 -7.47 -6.49 -10.82
CA TYR A 108 -6.45 -7.51 -10.92
C TYR A 108 -6.28 -8.20 -9.57
N GLU A 109 -6.54 -9.53 -9.51
CA GLU A 109 -6.60 -10.25 -8.25
C GLU A 109 -6.01 -11.65 -8.38
N TYR A 110 -5.31 -12.12 -7.34
CA TYR A 110 -4.66 -13.43 -7.33
C TYR A 110 -5.53 -14.53 -6.71
N ALA A 111 -6.13 -14.26 -5.55
CA ALA A 111 -6.90 -15.24 -4.80
C ALA A 111 -8.27 -15.55 -5.45
N THR A 112 -8.54 -16.82 -5.71
CA THR A 112 -9.81 -17.24 -6.36
C THR A 112 -11.04 -16.94 -5.50
N SER A 113 -10.89 -16.92 -4.16
CA SER A 113 -11.93 -16.49 -3.21
C SER A 113 -12.33 -15.03 -3.43
N ASN A 114 -11.34 -14.13 -3.56
CA ASN A 114 -11.55 -12.72 -3.84
C ASN A 114 -12.10 -12.49 -5.25
N VAL A 115 -11.57 -13.20 -6.25
CA VAL A 115 -12.12 -13.17 -7.63
C VAL A 115 -13.60 -13.52 -7.63
N SER A 116 -13.99 -14.58 -6.91
CA SER A 116 -15.38 -15.01 -6.80
C SER A 116 -16.26 -13.98 -6.06
N TRP A 117 -15.69 -13.29 -5.06
CA TRP A 117 -16.38 -12.21 -4.34
C TRP A 117 -16.57 -11.00 -5.27
N LEU A 118 -15.53 -10.56 -5.97
CA LEU A 118 -15.58 -9.45 -6.92
C LEU A 118 -16.60 -9.71 -8.05
N GLN A 119 -16.62 -10.92 -8.62
CA GLN A 119 -17.57 -11.30 -9.68
C GLN A 119 -19.02 -11.09 -9.27
N ARG A 120 -19.36 -11.29 -8.01
CA ARG A 120 -20.71 -11.03 -7.50
C ARG A 120 -20.93 -9.55 -7.21
N GLU A 121 -19.95 -8.91 -6.55
CA GLU A 121 -20.10 -7.55 -6.04
C GLU A 121 -20.17 -6.51 -7.17
N ILE A 122 -19.38 -6.64 -8.24
CA ILE A 122 -19.40 -5.68 -9.36
C ILE A 122 -20.68 -5.67 -10.18
N GLN A 123 -21.52 -6.71 -10.10
CA GLN A 123 -22.79 -6.74 -10.86
C GLN A 123 -23.78 -5.68 -10.35
N SER A 124 -23.83 -5.49 -9.05
CA SER A 124 -24.61 -4.45 -8.39
C SER A 124 -24.10 -4.35 -6.96
N TYR A 125 -23.07 -3.57 -6.73
CA TYR A 125 -22.42 -3.51 -5.44
C TYR A 125 -23.38 -3.18 -4.29
N SER A 126 -23.07 -3.73 -3.10
CA SER A 126 -23.94 -3.64 -1.92
C SER A 126 -24.12 -2.19 -1.44
N PRO A 127 -25.23 -1.88 -0.74
CA PRO A 127 -25.48 -0.53 -0.20
C PRO A 127 -24.42 -0.02 0.78
N SER A 128 -23.57 -0.90 1.33
CA SER A 128 -22.45 -0.50 2.19
C SER A 128 -21.42 0.38 1.47
N TRP A 129 -21.38 0.37 0.14
CA TRP A 129 -20.52 1.25 -0.65
C TRP A 129 -21.13 2.62 -0.93
N ASP A 130 -22.40 2.84 -0.62
CA ASP A 130 -23.06 4.15 -0.83
C ASP A 130 -22.36 5.30 -0.08
N PRO A 131 -21.96 5.16 1.20
CA PRO A 131 -21.21 6.21 1.89
C PRO A 131 -19.87 6.55 1.23
N PHE A 132 -19.22 5.57 0.59
CA PHE A 132 -17.98 5.80 -0.16
C PHE A 132 -18.24 6.58 -1.44
N TRP A 133 -19.29 6.23 -2.17
CA TRP A 133 -19.70 6.97 -3.36
C TRP A 133 -20.17 8.39 -3.03
N ASP A 134 -20.95 8.56 -1.97
CA ASP A 134 -21.41 9.87 -1.50
C ASP A 134 -20.25 10.80 -1.16
N LEU A 135 -19.14 10.23 -0.65
CA LEU A 135 -17.91 10.97 -0.39
C LEU A 135 -17.25 11.45 -1.70
N LEU A 136 -17.21 10.60 -2.72
CA LEU A 136 -16.66 10.92 -4.03
C LEU A 136 -17.48 11.99 -4.75
N THR A 137 -18.81 11.95 -4.65
CA THR A 137 -19.70 12.93 -5.30
C THR A 137 -19.66 14.34 -4.71
N LYS A 138 -18.88 14.58 -3.65
CA LYS A 138 -18.58 15.96 -3.23
C LYS A 138 -17.78 16.71 -4.31
N GLU A 139 -17.02 15.98 -5.14
CA GLU A 139 -16.31 16.54 -6.29
C GLU A 139 -17.19 16.49 -7.56
N PRO A 140 -17.32 17.60 -8.33
CA PRO A 140 -18.17 17.69 -9.51
C PRO A 140 -17.93 16.61 -10.58
N LEU A 141 -16.67 16.14 -10.75
CA LEU A 141 -16.32 15.10 -11.70
C LEU A 141 -17.15 13.83 -11.49
N TYR A 142 -17.33 13.41 -10.24
CA TYR A 142 -18.04 12.17 -9.88
C TYR A 142 -19.57 12.33 -9.97
N LYS A 143 -20.10 13.56 -9.89
CA LYS A 143 -21.54 13.82 -10.08
C LYS A 143 -22.02 13.58 -11.49
N SER A 144 -21.10 13.48 -12.46
CA SER A 144 -21.44 13.13 -13.84
C SER A 144 -21.93 11.69 -14.00
N ILE A 145 -21.67 10.83 -13.00
CA ILE A 145 -22.08 9.42 -12.99
C ILE A 145 -23.40 9.30 -12.20
N GLU A 146 -24.53 9.19 -12.90
CA GLU A 146 -25.86 9.10 -12.28
C GLU A 146 -26.13 7.71 -11.67
N SER A 147 -25.67 6.64 -12.33
CA SER A 147 -25.88 5.25 -11.94
C SER A 147 -24.54 4.52 -11.70
N PRO A 148 -23.82 4.78 -10.59
CA PRO A 148 -22.46 4.25 -10.42
C PRO A 148 -22.39 2.71 -10.37
N ARG A 149 -23.43 2.02 -9.89
CA ARG A 149 -23.52 0.56 -9.92
C ARG A 149 -23.54 0.02 -11.34
N GLU A 150 -24.38 0.58 -12.20
CA GLU A 150 -24.49 0.18 -13.60
C GLU A 150 -23.22 0.48 -14.38
N VAL A 151 -22.63 1.65 -14.12
CA VAL A 151 -21.37 2.07 -14.77
C VAL A 151 -20.23 1.18 -14.34
N LEU A 152 -20.10 0.84 -13.06
CA LEU A 152 -19.07 -0.09 -12.58
C LEU A 152 -19.28 -1.48 -13.22
N ALA A 153 -20.49 -2.02 -13.20
CA ALA A 153 -20.81 -3.32 -13.83
C ALA A 153 -20.46 -3.35 -15.32
N ALA A 154 -20.65 -2.24 -16.01
CA ALA A 154 -20.32 -2.13 -17.44
C ALA A 154 -18.81 -2.03 -17.72
N ARG A 155 -18.06 -1.33 -16.85
CA ARG A 155 -16.65 -0.98 -17.07
C ARG A 155 -15.66 -1.91 -16.36
N ALA A 156 -16.03 -2.51 -15.23
CA ALA A 156 -15.12 -3.38 -14.49
C ALA A 156 -14.87 -4.71 -15.22
N ARG A 157 -13.60 -5.12 -15.24
CA ARG A 157 -13.16 -6.41 -15.76
C ARG A 157 -12.25 -7.05 -14.71
N ILE A 158 -12.49 -8.32 -14.40
CA ILE A 158 -11.66 -9.04 -13.43
C ILE A 158 -10.64 -9.86 -14.22
N GLU A 159 -9.37 -9.65 -13.91
CA GLU A 159 -8.26 -10.45 -14.42
C GLU A 159 -7.57 -11.15 -13.25
N THR A 160 -7.25 -12.42 -13.41
CA THR A 160 -6.58 -13.21 -12.38
C THR A 160 -5.10 -13.30 -12.68
N GLY A 161 -4.25 -12.93 -11.70
CA GLY A 161 -2.80 -13.04 -11.84
C GLY A 161 -2.05 -12.53 -10.64
N SER A 162 -0.74 -12.77 -10.63
CA SER A 162 0.18 -12.32 -9.59
C SER A 162 0.64 -10.89 -9.84
N VAL A 163 0.73 -10.09 -8.77
CA VAL A 163 1.31 -8.73 -8.83
C VAL A 163 2.73 -8.72 -9.41
N PHE A 164 3.46 -9.83 -9.30
CA PHE A 164 4.82 -9.97 -9.84
C PHE A 164 4.86 -10.19 -11.37
N ASP A 165 3.73 -10.56 -11.98
CA ASP A 165 3.60 -10.93 -13.40
C ASP A 165 2.74 -9.91 -14.19
N LEU A 166 2.58 -8.69 -13.69
CA LEU A 166 1.80 -7.66 -14.37
C LEU A 166 2.40 -7.32 -15.76
N PRO A 167 1.59 -7.27 -16.81
CA PRO A 167 2.03 -6.78 -18.12
C PRO A 167 2.52 -5.33 -18.04
N GLU A 168 3.67 -5.03 -18.65
CA GLU A 168 4.23 -3.68 -18.65
C GLU A 168 3.49 -2.73 -19.62
N LEU A 169 3.46 -1.43 -19.28
CA LEU A 169 2.99 -0.32 -20.12
C LEU A 169 1.55 -0.51 -20.67
N ARG A 170 0.68 -1.09 -19.88
CA ARG A 170 -0.67 -1.44 -20.32
C ARG A 170 -1.74 -0.44 -19.91
N TRP A 171 -1.67 0.12 -18.71
CA TRP A 171 -2.74 0.93 -18.14
C TRP A 171 -2.39 2.42 -18.05
N ASP A 172 -3.41 3.26 -18.14
CA ASP A 172 -3.31 4.72 -18.21
C ASP A 172 -3.47 5.40 -16.85
N ILE A 173 -3.94 4.68 -15.85
CA ILE A 173 -4.12 5.11 -14.45
C ILE A 173 -4.15 3.86 -13.57
N GLY A 174 -3.62 3.94 -12.35
CA GLY A 174 -3.57 2.77 -11.47
C GLY A 174 -3.74 3.08 -10.01
N THR A 175 -4.31 2.07 -9.29
CA THR A 175 -4.37 2.03 -7.83
C THR A 175 -3.81 0.71 -7.32
N MET A 176 -3.19 0.74 -6.12
CA MET A 176 -2.78 -0.45 -5.38
C MET A 176 -2.91 -0.14 -3.88
N SER A 177 -3.90 -0.74 -3.21
CA SER A 177 -4.23 -0.42 -1.82
C SER A 177 -4.03 -1.61 -0.91
N PHE A 178 -3.08 -1.49 0.04
CA PHE A 178 -2.80 -2.48 1.09
C PHE A 178 -2.36 -3.86 0.57
N VAL A 179 -1.59 -3.88 -0.51
CA VAL A 179 -1.15 -5.10 -1.21
C VAL A 179 0.33 -5.37 -0.99
N ALA A 180 1.21 -4.50 -1.48
CA ALA A 180 2.65 -4.79 -1.53
C ALA A 180 3.27 -5.15 -0.17
N GLU A 181 2.88 -4.46 0.90
CA GLU A 181 3.33 -4.71 2.26
C GLU A 181 2.61 -5.89 2.94
N SER A 182 1.51 -6.38 2.36
CA SER A 182 0.60 -7.35 2.97
C SER A 182 0.69 -8.76 2.36
N ILE A 183 1.62 -9.01 1.43
CA ILE A 183 1.74 -10.28 0.71
C ILE A 183 2.94 -11.11 1.14
N SER A 184 3.89 -10.55 1.89
CA SER A 184 5.06 -11.26 2.40
C SER A 184 5.65 -10.54 3.62
N SER A 185 6.62 -11.16 4.29
CA SER A 185 7.41 -10.51 5.35
C SER A 185 8.72 -9.91 4.82
N GLU A 186 8.97 -9.96 3.50
CA GLU A 186 10.24 -9.60 2.88
C GLU A 186 10.16 -8.27 2.15
N LEU A 187 11.06 -7.33 2.53
CA LEU A 187 11.17 -6.01 1.89
C LEU A 187 11.45 -6.11 0.38
N SER A 188 12.20 -7.13 -0.04
CA SER A 188 12.50 -7.36 -1.46
C SER A 188 11.24 -7.70 -2.28
N GLU A 189 10.27 -8.43 -1.72
CA GLU A 189 9.01 -8.71 -2.39
C GLU A 189 8.09 -7.49 -2.40
N PHE A 190 8.08 -6.69 -1.31
CA PHE A 190 7.43 -5.38 -1.31
C PHE A 190 7.94 -4.49 -2.47
N GLN A 191 9.27 -4.36 -2.58
CA GLN A 191 9.90 -3.56 -3.63
C GLN A 191 9.58 -4.10 -5.04
N ALA A 192 9.61 -5.42 -5.21
CA ALA A 192 9.31 -6.07 -6.48
C ALA A 192 7.84 -5.85 -6.90
N ALA A 193 6.89 -6.00 -5.96
CA ALA A 193 5.47 -5.78 -6.21
C ALA A 193 5.18 -4.33 -6.60
N LEU A 194 5.74 -3.37 -5.84
CA LEU A 194 5.57 -1.95 -6.12
C LEU A 194 6.19 -1.56 -7.47
N GLY A 195 7.39 -2.06 -7.77
CA GLY A 195 8.04 -1.84 -9.06
C GLY A 195 7.27 -2.47 -10.23
N SER A 196 6.69 -3.66 -10.06
CA SER A 196 5.85 -4.31 -11.08
C SER A 196 4.58 -3.50 -11.34
N PHE A 197 3.92 -3.01 -10.30
CA PHE A 197 2.76 -2.11 -10.43
C PHE A 197 3.10 -0.87 -11.26
N LEU A 198 4.18 -0.16 -10.92
CA LEU A 198 4.51 1.08 -11.63
C LEU A 198 4.96 0.84 -13.08
N ARG A 199 5.70 -0.26 -13.35
CA ARG A 199 6.03 -0.62 -14.73
C ARG A 199 4.83 -1.07 -15.56
N SER A 200 3.75 -1.52 -14.94
CA SER A 200 2.52 -1.88 -15.64
C SER A 200 1.78 -0.65 -16.19
N LEU A 201 2.04 0.51 -15.61
CA LEU A 201 1.47 1.79 -16.02
C LEU A 201 2.29 2.41 -17.16
N ARG A 202 1.61 3.16 -18.01
CA ARG A 202 2.26 3.92 -19.08
C ARG A 202 3.00 5.14 -18.53
N PRO A 203 4.05 5.62 -19.21
CA PRO A 203 4.68 6.88 -18.87
C PRO A 203 3.66 8.03 -18.82
N GLY A 204 3.72 8.86 -17.78
CA GLY A 204 2.75 9.92 -17.54
C GLY A 204 1.45 9.47 -16.88
N ALA A 205 1.27 8.18 -16.59
CA ALA A 205 0.08 7.67 -15.91
C ALA A 205 0.06 8.12 -14.44
N PRO A 206 -1.06 8.63 -13.93
CA PRO A 206 -1.22 8.88 -12.50
C PRO A 206 -1.45 7.59 -11.74
N PHE A 207 -0.99 7.57 -10.49
CA PHE A 207 -1.23 6.45 -9.60
C PHE A 207 -1.53 6.89 -8.17
N ALA A 208 -2.19 6.00 -7.44
CA ALA A 208 -2.34 6.09 -5.99
C ALA A 208 -2.06 4.72 -5.37
N ALA A 209 -1.21 4.68 -4.34
CA ALA A 209 -0.88 3.46 -3.61
C ALA A 209 -0.98 3.71 -2.11
N ALA A 210 -1.70 2.83 -1.40
CA ALA A 210 -1.90 2.93 0.04
C ALA A 210 -1.32 1.72 0.75
N PHE A 211 -0.75 1.94 1.95
CA PHE A 211 -0.04 0.93 2.72
C PHE A 211 -0.37 1.03 4.21
N MET A 212 -0.29 -0.08 4.93
CA MET A 212 -0.36 -0.14 6.39
C MET A 212 1.03 0.09 6.99
N GLU A 213 1.25 1.23 7.66
CA GLU A 213 2.54 1.56 8.27
C GLU A 213 2.85 0.62 9.44
N ASN A 214 4.05 0.04 9.45
CA ASN A 214 4.59 -0.85 10.50
C ASN A 214 3.75 -2.11 10.79
N SER A 215 2.97 -2.59 9.82
CA SER A 215 2.19 -3.83 9.99
C SER A 215 3.10 -5.05 10.15
N LEU A 216 2.80 -5.91 11.13
CA LEU A 216 3.52 -7.16 11.42
C LEU A 216 2.75 -8.42 10.97
N GLY A 217 1.74 -8.25 10.13
CA GLY A 217 0.84 -9.29 9.68
C GLY A 217 -0.60 -9.05 10.15
N TYR A 218 -1.53 -9.85 9.67
CA TYR A 218 -2.95 -9.69 9.95
C TYR A 218 -3.69 -11.03 9.94
N ASP A 219 -4.80 -11.06 10.66
CA ASP A 219 -5.66 -12.22 10.73
C ASP A 219 -6.87 -12.03 9.82
N VAL A 220 -7.25 -13.10 9.12
CA VAL A 220 -8.47 -13.19 8.33
C VAL A 220 -9.21 -14.44 8.80
N SER A 221 -10.29 -14.26 9.53
CA SER A 221 -10.98 -15.35 10.20
C SER A 221 -10.03 -16.14 11.12
N THR A 222 -9.66 -17.35 10.76
CA THR A 222 -8.76 -18.23 11.54
C THR A 222 -7.35 -18.33 10.97
N HIS A 223 -7.05 -17.61 9.88
CA HIS A 223 -5.77 -17.67 9.20
C HIS A 223 -4.94 -16.42 9.44
N ARG A 224 -3.64 -16.59 9.67
CA ARG A 224 -2.66 -15.52 9.75
C ARG A 224 -2.02 -15.29 8.39
N PHE A 225 -1.99 -14.04 7.94
CA PHE A 225 -1.32 -13.59 6.71
C PHE A 225 -0.13 -12.69 7.05
N PRO A 226 0.89 -12.64 6.18
CA PRO A 226 2.11 -11.91 6.43
C PRO A 226 1.93 -10.41 6.24
N ALA A 227 2.87 -9.64 6.79
CA ALA A 227 3.15 -8.30 6.35
C ALA A 227 4.62 -7.96 6.60
N VAL A 228 5.16 -7.05 5.81
CA VAL A 228 6.45 -6.44 6.05
C VAL A 228 6.24 -5.05 6.65
N ALA A 229 6.88 -4.81 7.80
CA ALA A 229 6.83 -3.49 8.44
C ALA A 229 7.59 -2.48 7.57
N ILE A 230 6.85 -1.54 6.97
CA ILE A 230 7.39 -0.46 6.14
C ILE A 230 7.03 0.90 6.72
N THR A 231 7.84 1.88 6.41
CA THR A 231 7.68 3.28 6.80
C THR A 231 7.43 4.16 5.57
N ALA A 232 7.05 5.42 5.81
CA ALA A 232 6.93 6.40 4.73
C ALA A 232 8.24 6.61 3.97
N GLU A 233 9.40 6.52 4.65
CA GLU A 233 10.73 6.64 4.03
C GLU A 233 11.04 5.45 3.10
N ASP A 234 10.64 4.24 3.49
CA ASP A 234 10.78 3.05 2.64
C ASP A 234 9.94 3.20 1.36
N VAL A 235 8.70 3.67 1.47
CA VAL A 235 7.81 3.93 0.35
C VAL A 235 8.41 4.99 -0.58
N GLU A 236 8.84 6.13 -0.04
CA GLU A 236 9.47 7.22 -0.80
C GLU A 236 10.70 6.73 -1.56
N THR A 237 11.59 5.99 -0.87
CA THR A 237 12.81 5.42 -1.46
C THR A 237 12.48 4.48 -2.62
N CYS A 238 11.47 3.63 -2.47
CA CYS A 238 11.07 2.68 -3.52
C CYS A 238 10.46 3.38 -4.73
N LEU A 239 9.70 4.47 -4.52
CA LEU A 239 8.98 5.18 -5.59
C LEU A 239 9.84 6.21 -6.31
N ALA A 240 10.90 6.75 -5.69
CA ALA A 240 11.73 7.84 -6.22
C ALA A 240 12.30 7.57 -7.63
N GLY A 241 12.56 6.29 -7.97
CA GLY A 241 13.06 5.89 -9.29
C GLY A 241 11.97 5.79 -10.37
N TYR A 242 10.70 5.70 -10.00
CA TYR A 242 9.57 5.42 -10.91
C TYR A 242 8.64 6.62 -11.09
N ALA A 243 8.58 7.52 -10.12
CA ALA A 243 7.57 8.57 -10.08
C ALA A 243 8.16 9.98 -10.16
N GLU A 244 7.41 10.88 -10.73
CA GLU A 244 7.56 12.34 -10.64
C GLU A 244 6.31 12.92 -9.96
N ASP A 245 6.40 14.15 -9.45
CA ASP A 245 5.35 14.80 -8.67
C ASP A 245 4.85 13.92 -7.50
N LEU A 246 5.79 13.15 -6.91
CA LEU A 246 5.49 12.20 -5.84
C LEU A 246 5.15 12.93 -4.55
N GLU A 247 3.99 12.62 -4.00
CA GLU A 247 3.56 13.07 -2.68
C GLU A 247 3.32 11.87 -1.77
N ILE A 248 3.94 11.85 -0.58
CA ILE A 248 3.75 10.85 0.46
C ILE A 248 3.02 11.49 1.63
N ARG A 249 1.88 10.91 2.02
CA ARG A 249 1.09 11.36 3.17
C ARG A 249 0.93 10.25 4.20
N ARG A 250 1.18 10.56 5.46
CA ARG A 250 0.78 9.71 6.59
C ARG A 250 -0.66 10.03 6.96
N ILE A 251 -1.47 9.00 7.00
CA ILE A 251 -2.88 9.06 7.37
C ILE A 251 -3.00 8.55 8.80
N GLY A 252 -3.29 9.47 9.72
CA GLY A 252 -3.55 9.11 11.10
C GLY A 252 -4.93 8.47 11.25
N THR A 253 -5.08 7.58 12.21
CA THR A 253 -6.36 6.95 12.51
C THR A 253 -6.82 7.28 13.92
N THR A 254 -8.09 7.62 14.07
CA THR A 254 -8.82 7.66 15.34
C THR A 254 -9.63 6.39 15.56
N SER A 255 -9.68 5.52 14.56
CA SER A 255 -10.39 4.25 14.58
C SER A 255 -9.60 3.17 15.35
N PRO A 256 -10.24 2.11 15.83
CA PRO A 256 -9.55 0.97 16.42
C PRO A 256 -8.50 0.40 15.48
N ARG A 257 -7.37 -0.07 16.02
CA ARG A 257 -6.29 -0.68 15.24
C ARG A 257 -6.80 -1.92 14.51
N LEU A 258 -6.47 -2.01 13.22
CA LEU A 258 -6.85 -3.13 12.36
C LEU A 258 -5.89 -4.32 12.46
N ARG A 259 -4.62 -4.08 12.80
CA ARG A 259 -3.54 -5.07 12.74
C ARG A 259 -2.53 -4.86 13.86
N ASP A 260 -1.76 -5.91 14.16
CA ASP A 260 -0.62 -5.84 15.07
C ASP A 260 0.48 -4.94 14.50
N GLY A 261 1.09 -4.09 15.35
CA GLY A 261 2.14 -3.16 14.95
C GLY A 261 1.66 -1.94 14.15
N TYR A 262 0.44 -1.96 13.62
CA TYR A 262 -0.14 -0.89 12.81
C TYR A 262 -0.16 0.46 13.53
N GLU A 263 0.47 1.47 12.92
CA GLU A 263 0.56 2.83 13.46
C GLU A 263 -0.26 3.86 12.68
N GLY A 264 -0.68 3.54 11.47
CA GLY A 264 -1.43 4.40 10.56
C GLY A 264 -1.33 3.89 9.15
N MET A 265 -1.79 4.69 8.19
CA MET A 265 -1.66 4.37 6.78
C MET A 265 -0.70 5.36 6.10
N ILE A 266 -0.06 4.90 5.05
CA ILE A 266 0.75 5.73 4.15
C ILE A 266 0.02 5.77 2.82
N LEU A 267 -0.17 6.96 2.27
CA LEU A 267 -0.69 7.15 0.92
C LEU A 267 0.39 7.79 0.06
N ALA A 268 0.69 7.18 -1.06
CA ALA A 268 1.54 7.71 -2.12
C ALA A 268 0.68 8.05 -3.35
N ILE A 269 0.78 9.26 -3.84
CA ILE A 269 0.19 9.69 -5.12
C ILE A 269 1.29 10.31 -5.99
N GLY A 270 1.18 10.16 -7.30
CA GLY A 270 2.18 10.70 -8.21
C GLY A 270 1.90 10.33 -9.66
N ILE A 271 2.84 10.69 -10.52
CA ILE A 271 2.81 10.42 -11.97
C ILE A 271 3.98 9.50 -12.29
N VAL A 272 3.76 8.46 -13.10
CA VAL A 272 4.83 7.59 -13.59
C VAL A 272 5.75 8.39 -14.51
N ARG A 273 7.07 8.29 -14.29
CA ARG A 273 8.07 9.02 -15.09
C ARG A 273 7.90 8.78 -16.57
N THR A 274 8.16 9.83 -17.34
CA THR A 274 8.10 9.79 -18.80
C THR A 274 9.41 9.35 -19.44
N GLU A 275 10.53 9.35 -18.69
CA GLU A 275 11.88 8.91 -19.14
C GLU A 275 12.56 8.08 -18.04
#